data_3a07fcf342f26122e232ddf8b0f33b5a
#
_entry.id   3a07fcf342f26122e232ddf8b0f33b5a
#
_cell.length_a   1.000
_cell.length_b   1.000
_cell.length_c   1.000
_cell.angle_alpha   90.00
_cell.angle_beta   90.00
_cell.angle_gamma   90.00
#
_symmetry.space_group_name_H-M   'P 1'
#
loop_
_entity.id
_entity.type
_entity.pdbx_description
1 polymer ?
#
loop_
_entity_poly.entity_id
_entity_poly.type
_entity_poly.pdbx_seq_one_letter_code
_entity_poly.pdbx_strand_id
1 'polypeptide(L)'
;NKGVEKPYEKEPEFNLSGYVADFHGAILDSRLTATRFRRGISSYNGQRGESGDGNRTLWNTSISYPLMGSYWFFTPKVTYSFTHYNDIKHAKAGIDSSSSRSLPIYSLDTGLIFERNSTIFGRETEQTLEPRLFYAYIPYRDQRHMPNFDSSLADLNFAELFTPNKYSGYDRIANTNQLSA
;
A
#
# COMPACT_ATOMS: atom_id res chain seq x y z
N ASN A 1 -32.76 4.62 6.59
CA ASN A 1 -31.49 3.97 6.30
C ASN A 1 -30.94 4.57 5.01
N LYS A 2 -29.91 5.44 5.08
CA LYS A 2 -29.14 5.88 3.93
C LYS A 2 -28.53 4.62 3.33
N GLY A 3 -28.79 4.34 2.06
CA GLY A 3 -28.31 3.14 1.38
C GLY A 3 -26.78 3.04 1.48
N VAL A 4 -26.31 1.99 2.14
CA VAL A 4 -24.88 1.65 2.16
C VAL A 4 -24.53 1.19 0.75
N GLU A 5 -23.57 1.86 0.10
CA GLU A 5 -23.08 1.44 -1.21
C GLU A 5 -22.51 0.02 -1.12
N LYS A 6 -22.98 -0.88 -1.97
CA LYS A 6 -22.47 -2.25 -2.03
C LYS A 6 -21.00 -2.23 -2.45
N PRO A 7 -20.11 -2.98 -1.77
CA PRO A 7 -18.72 -3.09 -2.20
C PRO A 7 -18.61 -3.73 -3.59
N TYR A 8 -17.49 -3.48 -4.28
CA TYR A 8 -17.19 -4.14 -5.55
C TYR A 8 -16.92 -5.64 -5.36
N GLU A 9 -17.48 -6.43 -6.24
CA GLU A 9 -17.14 -7.86 -6.39
C GLU A 9 -15.90 -7.97 -7.29
N LYS A 10 -14.97 -8.86 -6.93
CA LYS A 10 -13.74 -9.13 -7.68
C LYS A 10 -13.89 -10.47 -8.39
N GLU A 11 -14.17 -10.44 -9.69
CA GLU A 11 -14.46 -11.66 -10.46
C GLU A 11 -14.02 -11.55 -11.93
N PRO A 12 -12.93 -12.24 -12.32
CA PRO A 12 -11.93 -12.95 -11.53
C PRO A 12 -10.83 -12.02 -10.97
N GLU A 13 -10.03 -12.57 -10.05
CA GLU A 13 -8.76 -11.98 -9.63
C GLU A 13 -7.65 -12.99 -9.80
N PHE A 14 -6.61 -12.61 -10.54
CA PHE A 14 -5.40 -13.40 -10.77
C PHE A 14 -4.22 -12.74 -10.09
N ASN A 15 -3.46 -13.50 -9.33
CA ASN A 15 -2.27 -13.05 -8.64
C ASN A 15 -1.07 -13.89 -9.04
N LEU A 16 -0.01 -13.26 -9.48
CA LEU A 16 1.30 -13.86 -9.72
C LEU A 16 2.34 -13.13 -8.88
N SER A 17 3.09 -13.87 -8.06
CA SER A 17 4.15 -13.27 -7.23
C SER A 17 5.45 -14.04 -7.38
N GLY A 18 6.56 -13.30 -7.34
CA GLY A 18 7.92 -13.81 -7.32
C GLY A 18 8.70 -13.17 -6.18
N TYR A 19 9.52 -13.96 -5.51
CA TYR A 19 10.34 -13.53 -4.39
C TYR A 19 11.72 -14.16 -4.46
N VAL A 20 12.76 -13.34 -4.33
CA VAL A 20 14.16 -13.79 -4.23
C VAL A 20 14.73 -13.22 -2.92
N ALA A 21 15.04 -14.10 -1.99
CA ALA A 21 15.46 -13.75 -0.63
C ALA A 21 16.88 -13.21 -0.54
N ASP A 22 17.75 -13.61 -1.46
CA ASP A 22 19.16 -13.20 -1.47
C ASP A 22 19.66 -13.03 -2.92
N PHE A 23 19.57 -11.81 -3.40
CA PHE A 23 20.21 -11.40 -4.64
C PHE A 23 21.39 -10.48 -4.30
N HIS A 24 22.56 -11.07 -4.02
CA HIS A 24 23.73 -10.34 -3.54
C HIS A 24 23.45 -9.47 -2.29
N GLY A 25 22.72 -10.01 -1.32
CA GLY A 25 22.30 -9.31 -0.11
C GLY A 25 21.00 -8.51 -0.26
N ALA A 26 20.49 -8.33 -1.48
CA ALA A 26 19.20 -7.68 -1.70
C ALA A 26 18.05 -8.68 -1.69
N ILE A 27 16.88 -8.19 -1.30
CA ILE A 27 15.61 -8.90 -1.41
C ILE A 27 14.82 -8.30 -2.57
N LEU A 28 14.42 -9.14 -3.52
CA LEU A 28 13.55 -8.78 -4.63
C LEU A 28 12.16 -9.36 -4.40
N ASP A 29 11.14 -8.53 -4.52
CA ASP A 29 9.74 -8.94 -4.51
C ASP A 29 9.03 -8.35 -5.73
N SER A 30 8.23 -9.16 -6.41
CA SER A 30 7.42 -8.71 -7.54
C SER A 30 6.05 -9.35 -7.48
N ARG A 31 5.01 -8.54 -7.66
CA ARG A 31 3.62 -8.98 -7.68
C ARG A 31 2.88 -8.36 -8.84
N LEU A 32 2.25 -9.22 -9.64
CA LEU A 32 1.32 -8.85 -10.69
C LEU A 32 -0.08 -9.31 -10.29
N THR A 33 -1.04 -8.40 -10.31
CA THR A 33 -2.44 -8.70 -10.01
C THR A 33 -3.32 -8.19 -11.14
N ALA A 34 -4.18 -9.04 -11.69
CA ALA A 34 -5.20 -8.66 -12.65
C ALA A 34 -6.57 -8.92 -12.04
N THR A 35 -7.38 -7.88 -11.90
CA THR A 35 -8.69 -7.96 -11.22
C THR A 35 -9.75 -7.34 -12.10
N ARG A 36 -10.88 -8.03 -12.23
CA ARG A 36 -12.11 -7.48 -12.77
C ARG A 36 -13.04 -7.08 -11.63
N PHE A 37 -13.42 -5.81 -11.62
CA PHE A 37 -14.36 -5.25 -10.66
C PHE A 37 -15.74 -5.18 -11.24
N ARG A 38 -16.71 -5.67 -10.48
CA ARG A 38 -18.14 -5.58 -10.81
C ARG A 38 -18.91 -5.04 -9.61
N ARG A 39 -19.88 -4.20 -9.91
CA ARG A 39 -20.81 -3.71 -8.90
C ARG A 39 -22.21 -3.81 -9.47
N GLY A 40 -23.04 -4.64 -8.86
CA GLY A 40 -24.44 -4.75 -9.26
C GLY A 40 -25.14 -3.39 -9.22
N ILE A 41 -25.93 -3.09 -10.24
CA ILE A 41 -26.72 -1.86 -10.32
C ILE A 41 -27.69 -1.84 -9.14
N SER A 42 -27.43 -1.07 -8.10
CA SER A 42 -28.42 -0.82 -7.07
C SER A 42 -29.31 0.33 -7.51
N SER A 43 -30.53 0.03 -7.91
CA SER A 43 -31.56 1.04 -8.14
C SER A 43 -32.08 1.51 -6.78
N TYR A 44 -31.69 2.70 -6.35
CA TYR A 44 -32.37 3.40 -5.29
C TYR A 44 -33.23 4.49 -5.92
N ASN A 45 -34.55 4.47 -5.68
CA ASN A 45 -35.54 5.40 -6.24
C ASN A 45 -35.60 5.50 -7.78
N GLY A 46 -35.36 4.41 -8.50
CA GLY A 46 -35.45 4.42 -9.97
C GLY A 46 -34.32 5.12 -10.70
N GLN A 47 -33.36 5.68 -9.98
CA GLN A 47 -32.12 6.18 -10.55
C GLN A 47 -31.10 5.03 -10.57
N ARG A 48 -30.55 4.75 -11.75
CA ARG A 48 -29.41 3.83 -11.88
C ARG A 48 -28.23 4.42 -11.12
N GLY A 49 -27.84 3.76 -10.04
CA GLY A 49 -26.58 4.08 -9.38
C GLY A 49 -25.44 3.91 -10.39
N GLU A 50 -24.55 4.90 -10.46
CA GLU A 50 -23.34 4.81 -11.28
C GLU A 50 -22.45 3.71 -10.70
N SER A 51 -22.49 2.52 -11.27
CA SER A 51 -21.56 1.45 -10.94
C SER A 51 -20.46 1.44 -11.99
N GLY A 52 -19.30 1.90 -11.61
CA GLY A 52 -18.13 1.83 -12.49
C GLY A 52 -17.55 0.42 -12.49
N ASP A 53 -18.01 -0.46 -13.38
CA ASP A 53 -17.32 -1.72 -13.63
C ASP A 53 -16.02 -1.46 -14.38
N GLY A 54 -15.01 -2.33 -14.22
CA GLY A 54 -13.77 -2.19 -14.96
C GLY A 54 -12.73 -3.23 -14.59
N ASN A 55 -11.61 -3.17 -15.30
CA ASN A 55 -10.47 -4.04 -15.06
C ASN A 55 -9.30 -3.24 -14.53
N ARG A 56 -8.55 -3.82 -13.61
CA ARG A 56 -7.28 -3.27 -13.11
C ARG A 56 -6.17 -4.29 -13.26
N THR A 57 -5.06 -3.85 -13.83
CA THR A 57 -3.78 -4.57 -13.80
C THR A 57 -2.83 -3.79 -12.93
N LEU A 58 -2.32 -4.42 -11.89
CA LEU A 58 -1.37 -3.86 -10.93
C LEU A 58 -0.07 -4.65 -11.02
N TRP A 59 1.04 -3.96 -11.16
CA TRP A 59 2.37 -4.53 -11.03
C TRP A 59 3.19 -3.73 -10.04
N ASN A 60 3.53 -4.35 -8.94
CA ASN A 60 4.42 -3.82 -7.92
C ASN A 60 5.69 -4.66 -7.87
N THR A 61 6.83 -4.03 -8.01
CA THR A 61 8.12 -4.68 -7.81
C THR A 61 8.98 -3.85 -6.88
N SER A 62 9.69 -4.50 -5.98
CA SER A 62 10.54 -3.83 -5.00
C SER A 62 11.88 -4.51 -4.85
N ILE A 63 12.86 -3.69 -4.56
CA ILE A 63 14.18 -4.10 -4.09
C ILE A 63 14.42 -3.47 -2.73
N SER A 64 14.86 -4.27 -1.77
CA SER A 64 15.30 -3.81 -0.46
C SER A 64 16.65 -4.43 -0.11
N TYR A 65 17.44 -3.69 0.66
CA TYR A 65 18.77 -4.12 1.07
C TYR A 65 18.89 -4.07 2.61
N PRO A 66 18.48 -5.13 3.32
CA PRO A 66 18.53 -5.16 4.77
C PRO A 66 19.96 -5.33 5.26
N LEU A 67 20.48 -4.29 5.89
CA LEU A 67 21.75 -4.30 6.61
C LEU A 67 21.45 -4.44 8.10
N MET A 68 22.05 -5.43 8.74
CA MET A 68 21.83 -5.73 10.15
C MET A 68 23.17 -5.89 10.88
N GLY A 69 23.31 -5.20 12.01
CA GLY A 69 24.35 -5.42 13.00
C GLY A 69 23.77 -5.99 14.28
N SER A 70 24.60 -6.20 15.30
CA SER A 70 24.16 -6.76 16.59
C SER A 70 23.22 -5.84 17.36
N TYR A 71 23.24 -4.52 17.08
CA TYR A 71 22.51 -3.50 17.82
C TYR A 71 21.86 -2.45 16.93
N TRP A 72 21.83 -2.66 15.60
CA TRP A 72 21.21 -1.75 14.64
C TRP A 72 20.72 -2.47 13.41
N PHE A 73 19.74 -1.86 12.72
CA PHE A 73 19.33 -2.24 11.38
C PHE A 73 19.17 -1.00 10.50
N PHE A 74 19.35 -1.19 9.19
CA PHE A 74 19.20 -0.17 8.17
C PHE A 74 18.70 -0.83 6.88
N THR A 75 17.47 -0.54 6.48
CA THR A 75 16.80 -1.21 5.36
C THR A 75 16.28 -0.18 4.37
N PRO A 76 17.08 0.25 3.39
CA PRO A 76 16.57 1.01 2.26
C PRO A 76 15.71 0.10 1.36
N LYS A 77 14.63 0.66 0.82
CA LYS A 77 13.73 -0.02 -0.10
C LYS A 77 13.24 0.92 -1.17
N VAL A 78 13.23 0.44 -2.42
CA VAL A 78 12.60 1.11 -3.55
C VAL A 78 11.53 0.18 -4.11
N THR A 79 10.32 0.70 -4.28
CA THR A 79 9.22 -0.02 -4.91
C THR A 79 8.78 0.75 -6.15
N TYR A 80 8.65 0.07 -7.28
CA TYR A 80 8.01 0.61 -8.46
C TYR A 80 6.58 0.08 -8.53
N SER A 81 5.61 0.98 -8.57
CA SER A 81 4.20 0.67 -8.66
C SER A 81 3.63 1.13 -9.99
N PHE A 82 3.14 0.19 -10.78
CA PHE A 82 2.42 0.43 -12.02
C PHE A 82 0.99 -0.07 -11.89
N THR A 83 0.03 0.77 -12.27
CA THR A 83 -1.39 0.40 -12.28
C THR A 83 -1.99 0.84 -13.61
N HIS A 84 -2.70 -0.05 -14.28
CA HIS A 84 -3.45 0.21 -15.49
C HIS A 84 -4.90 -0.16 -15.31
N TYR A 85 -5.77 0.74 -15.72
CA TYR A 85 -7.22 0.56 -15.75
C TYR A 85 -7.71 0.54 -17.18
N ASN A 86 -8.63 -0.35 -17.48
CA ASN A 86 -9.28 -0.42 -18.78
C ASN A 86 -10.74 -0.90 -18.67
N ASP A 87 -11.49 -0.70 -19.75
CA ASP A 87 -12.89 -1.12 -19.86
C ASP A 87 -13.77 -0.58 -18.72
N ILE A 88 -13.49 0.67 -18.30
CA ILE A 88 -14.29 1.35 -17.27
C ILE A 88 -15.63 1.75 -17.88
N LYS A 89 -16.71 1.14 -17.35
CA LYS A 89 -18.10 1.33 -17.80
C LYS A 89 -18.90 1.99 -16.69
N HIS A 90 -19.85 2.84 -17.08
CA HIS A 90 -20.78 3.51 -16.16
C HIS A 90 -20.04 4.29 -15.03
N ALA A 91 -18.88 4.84 -15.35
CA ALA A 91 -18.13 5.65 -14.40
C ALA A 91 -18.81 7.01 -14.16
N LYS A 92 -18.49 7.61 -13.01
CA LYS A 92 -18.86 9.01 -12.75
C LYS A 92 -18.26 9.93 -13.80
N ALA A 93 -18.92 11.06 -14.05
CA ALA A 93 -18.39 12.10 -14.93
C ALA A 93 -16.95 12.50 -14.50
N GLY A 94 -16.03 12.57 -15.47
CA GLY A 94 -14.64 12.91 -15.22
C GLY A 94 -13.71 11.73 -14.93
N ILE A 95 -14.20 10.50 -14.95
CA ILE A 95 -13.35 9.29 -14.87
C ILE A 95 -13.10 8.77 -16.28
N ASP A 96 -11.84 8.53 -16.60
CA ASP A 96 -11.43 8.02 -17.91
C ASP A 96 -11.78 6.54 -18.07
N SER A 97 -12.17 6.15 -19.29
CA SER A 97 -12.44 4.75 -19.63
C SER A 97 -11.19 3.87 -19.60
N SER A 98 -10.02 4.47 -19.75
CA SER A 98 -8.70 3.84 -19.62
C SER A 98 -7.72 4.86 -19.06
N SER A 99 -6.93 4.44 -18.10
CA SER A 99 -5.91 5.28 -17.47
C SER A 99 -4.78 4.43 -16.89
N SER A 100 -3.61 5.04 -16.72
CA SER A 100 -2.47 4.36 -16.11
C SER A 100 -1.71 5.30 -15.18
N ARG A 101 -1.09 4.69 -14.18
CA ARG A 101 -0.22 5.38 -13.22
C ARG A 101 1.03 4.56 -13.01
N SER A 102 2.17 5.22 -13.05
CA SER A 102 3.45 4.66 -12.62
C SER A 102 4.14 5.62 -11.66
N LEU A 103 4.70 5.09 -10.59
CA LEU A 103 5.46 5.90 -9.62
C LEU A 103 6.43 5.04 -8.82
N PRO A 104 7.58 5.61 -8.45
CA PRO A 104 8.47 5.03 -7.47
C PRO A 104 8.00 5.38 -6.05
N ILE A 105 8.25 4.47 -5.12
CA ILE A 105 8.06 4.64 -3.68
C ILE A 105 9.41 4.35 -3.03
N TYR A 106 9.96 5.33 -2.33
CA TYR A 106 11.22 5.21 -1.61
C TYR A 106 10.90 5.10 -0.12
N SER A 107 11.53 4.16 0.56
CA SER A 107 11.46 4.08 2.01
C SER A 107 12.78 3.65 2.62
N LEU A 108 13.00 4.13 3.84
CA LEU A 108 14.12 3.77 4.67
C LEU A 108 13.60 3.43 6.06
N ASP A 109 13.91 2.25 6.53
CA ASP A 109 13.59 1.78 7.87
C ASP A 109 14.89 1.52 8.63
N THR A 110 15.07 2.17 9.75
CA THR A 110 16.30 2.05 10.54
C THR A 110 16.01 2.16 12.02
N GLY A 111 16.80 1.50 12.83
CA GLY A 111 16.67 1.54 14.28
C GLY A 111 17.90 1.04 15.02
N LEU A 112 17.87 1.27 16.32
CA LEU A 112 18.87 0.77 17.27
C LEU A 112 18.17 -0.17 18.26
N ILE A 113 18.91 -1.13 18.77
CA ILE A 113 18.43 -2.09 19.75
C ILE A 113 19.40 -2.01 20.95
N PHE A 114 18.89 -1.58 22.09
CA PHE A 114 19.64 -1.52 23.34
C PHE A 114 19.00 -2.50 24.33
N GLU A 115 19.84 -3.33 24.92
CA GLU A 115 19.44 -4.30 25.93
C GLU A 115 20.24 -4.06 27.20
N ARG A 116 19.58 -4.12 28.33
CA ARG A 116 20.21 -4.01 29.64
C ARG A 116 19.55 -4.95 30.63
N ASN A 117 20.38 -5.76 31.30
CA ASN A 117 19.94 -6.50 32.48
C ASN A 117 19.87 -5.58 33.69
N SER A 118 18.77 -5.56 34.38
CA SER A 118 18.59 -4.79 35.62
C SER A 118 17.79 -5.60 36.64
N THR A 119 17.94 -5.23 37.91
CA THR A 119 17.17 -5.84 39.01
C THR A 119 16.11 -4.83 39.44
N ILE A 120 14.83 -5.16 39.21
CA ILE A 120 13.69 -4.34 39.62
C ILE A 120 12.91 -5.10 40.69
N PHE A 121 12.75 -4.50 41.86
CA PHE A 121 12.08 -5.13 43.02
C PHE A 121 12.64 -6.52 43.39
N GLY A 122 13.97 -6.70 43.30
CA GLY A 122 14.65 -7.96 43.61
C GLY A 122 14.48 -9.08 42.58
N ARG A 123 13.90 -8.78 41.40
CA ARG A 123 13.79 -9.70 40.27
C ARG A 123 14.70 -9.26 39.13
N GLU A 124 15.46 -10.20 38.57
CA GLU A 124 16.21 -9.97 37.36
C GLU A 124 15.25 -9.70 36.20
N THR A 125 15.45 -8.61 35.49
CA THR A 125 14.60 -8.12 34.40
C THR A 125 15.48 -7.62 33.29
N GLU A 126 15.23 -8.08 32.07
CA GLU A 126 15.82 -7.53 30.85
C GLU A 126 14.98 -6.33 30.39
N GLN A 127 15.66 -5.22 30.16
CA GLN A 127 15.07 -3.99 29.62
C GLN A 127 15.57 -3.79 28.21
N THR A 128 14.68 -3.60 27.26
CA THR A 128 14.98 -3.27 25.86
C THR A 128 14.52 -1.85 25.56
N LEU A 129 15.31 -1.14 24.76
CA LEU A 129 14.95 0.15 24.17
C LEU A 129 15.27 0.09 22.67
N GLU A 130 14.22 0.23 21.85
CA GLU A 130 14.30 0.06 20.39
C GLU A 130 13.82 1.33 19.66
N PRO A 131 14.63 2.42 19.64
CA PRO A 131 14.31 3.59 18.86
C PRO A 131 14.34 3.22 17.37
N ARG A 132 13.27 3.56 16.66
CA ARG A 132 13.08 3.29 15.23
C ARG A 132 12.77 4.58 14.49
N LEU A 133 13.34 4.72 13.31
CA LEU A 133 13.11 5.84 12.41
C LEU A 133 12.70 5.30 11.05
N PHE A 134 11.60 5.81 10.53
CA PHE A 134 11.08 5.45 9.22
C PHE A 134 10.90 6.70 8.36
N TYR A 135 11.49 6.68 7.18
CA TYR A 135 11.30 7.73 6.18
C TYR A 135 10.62 7.14 4.95
N ALA A 136 9.65 7.86 4.40
CA ALA A 136 8.99 7.51 3.14
C ALA A 136 8.83 8.73 2.24
N TYR A 137 9.11 8.51 0.95
CA TYR A 137 8.89 9.51 -0.10
C TYR A 137 8.17 8.91 -1.29
N ILE A 138 7.05 9.51 -1.66
CA ILE A 138 6.25 9.17 -2.83
C ILE A 138 5.95 10.46 -3.58
N PRO A 139 6.41 10.62 -4.84
CA PRO A 139 6.14 11.81 -5.62
C PRO A 139 4.65 11.95 -5.95
N TYR A 140 4.20 13.19 -6.08
CA TYR A 140 2.82 13.46 -6.49
C TYR A 140 2.52 12.91 -7.89
N ARG A 141 1.35 12.29 -8.04
CA ARG A 141 0.75 11.94 -9.32
C ARG A 141 -0.73 12.29 -9.30
N ASP A 142 -1.21 12.93 -10.36
CA ASP A 142 -2.64 13.22 -10.51
C ASP A 142 -3.41 11.90 -10.70
N GLN A 143 -4.43 11.69 -9.88
CA GLN A 143 -5.25 10.50 -9.84
C GLN A 143 -6.75 10.83 -9.90
N ARG A 144 -7.11 12.10 -10.20
CA ARG A 144 -8.49 12.58 -10.16
C ARG A 144 -9.38 11.91 -11.19
N HIS A 145 -8.81 11.56 -12.35
CA HIS A 145 -9.51 10.91 -13.46
C HIS A 145 -9.45 9.38 -13.41
N MET A 146 -8.85 8.83 -12.37
CA MET A 146 -8.74 7.38 -12.18
C MET A 146 -9.89 6.83 -11.34
N PRO A 147 -10.38 5.61 -11.66
CA PRO A 147 -11.39 4.94 -10.84
C PRO A 147 -10.89 4.67 -9.42
N ASN A 148 -11.82 4.42 -8.51
CA ASN A 148 -11.53 3.97 -7.14
C ASN A 148 -12.47 2.81 -6.81
N PHE A 149 -11.94 1.60 -6.83
CA PHE A 149 -12.69 0.37 -6.56
C PHE A 149 -12.54 -0.10 -5.11
N ASP A 150 -11.31 0.00 -4.55
CA ASP A 150 -10.98 -0.64 -3.28
C ASP A 150 -10.11 0.21 -2.33
N SER A 151 -9.88 1.49 -2.66
CA SER A 151 -9.06 2.33 -1.78
C SER A 151 -9.89 3.24 -0.90
N SER A 152 -9.54 3.26 0.37
CA SER A 152 -10.01 4.22 1.37
C SER A 152 -8.83 4.73 2.19
N LEU A 153 -9.00 5.88 2.83
CA LEU A 153 -8.00 6.37 3.76
C LEU A 153 -7.94 5.39 4.95
N ALA A 154 -6.74 4.93 5.28
CA ALA A 154 -6.53 4.06 6.43
C ALA A 154 -6.72 4.85 7.73
N ASP A 155 -7.24 4.20 8.76
CA ASP A 155 -7.33 4.79 10.08
C ASP A 155 -5.92 4.95 10.67
N LEU A 156 -5.61 6.16 11.16
CA LEU A 156 -4.30 6.46 11.73
C LEU A 156 -4.12 5.65 13.01
N ASN A 157 -3.16 4.74 12.99
CA ASN A 157 -2.70 3.98 14.15
C ASN A 157 -1.17 3.92 14.17
N PHE A 158 -0.61 3.34 15.22
CA PHE A 158 0.84 3.26 15.38
C PHE A 158 1.54 2.54 14.22
N ALA A 159 0.95 1.47 13.69
CA ALA A 159 1.53 0.72 12.58
C ALA A 159 1.55 1.54 11.28
N GLU A 160 0.55 2.37 11.04
CA GLU A 160 0.47 3.24 9.86
C GLU A 160 1.55 4.35 9.83
N LEU A 161 2.14 4.69 10.97
CA LEU A 161 3.28 5.63 11.02
C LEU A 161 4.51 5.09 10.30
N PHE A 162 4.63 3.77 10.18
CA PHE A 162 5.75 3.07 9.55
C PHE A 162 5.37 2.43 8.21
N THR A 163 4.36 2.98 7.54
CA THR A 163 3.96 2.59 6.19
C THR A 163 4.11 3.75 5.21
N PRO A 164 4.52 3.48 3.95
CA PRO A 164 4.72 4.55 2.97
C PRO A 164 3.41 5.12 2.42
N ASN A 165 2.33 4.34 2.35
CA ASN A 165 1.04 4.77 1.78
C ASN A 165 -0.04 4.88 2.85
N LYS A 166 -0.77 5.99 2.86
CA LYS A 166 -1.87 6.27 3.78
C LYS A 166 -3.23 5.71 3.33
N TYR A 167 -3.28 5.12 2.15
CA TYR A 167 -4.50 4.49 1.64
C TYR A 167 -4.39 2.97 1.74
N SER A 168 -5.48 2.34 2.15
CA SER A 168 -5.70 0.92 1.92
C SER A 168 -5.97 0.66 0.43
N GLY A 169 -5.86 -0.60 -0.01
CA GLY A 169 -6.06 -0.96 -1.41
C GLY A 169 -4.96 -0.42 -2.34
N TYR A 170 -5.28 -0.34 -3.64
CA TYR A 170 -4.25 -0.03 -4.64
C TYR A 170 -4.64 1.09 -5.61
N ASP A 171 -5.88 1.61 -5.53
CA ASP A 171 -6.35 2.63 -6.47
C ASP A 171 -5.83 4.02 -6.14
N ARG A 172 -5.56 4.28 -4.87
CA ARG A 172 -5.03 5.56 -4.41
C ARG A 172 -3.69 5.37 -3.72
N ILE A 173 -2.74 6.22 -4.08
CA ILE A 173 -1.44 6.33 -3.41
C ILE A 173 -1.25 7.79 -3.03
N ALA A 174 -1.03 8.05 -1.76
CA ALA A 174 -0.77 9.40 -1.27
C ALA A 174 0.59 9.90 -1.77
N ASN A 175 0.69 11.19 -2.08
CA ASN A 175 1.99 11.84 -2.08
C ASN A 175 2.48 11.89 -0.64
N THR A 176 3.67 11.40 -0.41
CA THR A 176 4.24 11.27 0.92
C THR A 176 5.64 11.84 0.96
N ASN A 177 5.91 12.64 1.98
CA ASN A 177 7.26 13.03 2.39
C ASN A 177 7.20 13.06 3.92
N GLN A 178 7.46 11.90 4.55
CA GLN A 178 7.17 11.65 5.94
C GLN A 178 8.39 11.05 6.63
N LEU A 179 8.68 11.58 7.82
CA LEU A 179 9.61 11.01 8.79
C LEU A 179 8.81 10.65 10.03
N SER A 180 8.93 9.40 10.49
CA SER A 180 8.30 8.88 11.71
C SER A 180 9.36 8.30 12.64
N ALA A 181 9.17 8.51 13.94
CA ALA A 181 10.07 8.03 14.99
C ALA A 181 9.28 7.54 16.21
#